data_268e943edffc84507929b8194d9c39be
#
_entry.id   268e943edffc84507929b8194d9c39be
#
_cell.length_a   1.000
_cell.length_b   1.000
_cell.length_c   1.000
_cell.angle_alpha   90.00
_cell.angle_beta   90.00
_cell.angle_gamma   90.00
#
_symmetry.space_group_name_H-M   'P 1'
#
loop_
_entity.id
_entity.type
_entity.pdbx_description
1 polymer ?
#
loop_
_entity_poly.entity_id
_entity_poly.type
_entity_poly.pdbx_seq_one_letter_code
_entity_poly.pdbx_strand_id
1 'polypeptide(L)'
;MRIEEDIKLDYSDVLIRPKRSTLRSRFDVNMERRYEFVNSKKVWTGIPIMASNMDTVGTFEMHRALSEHKVITCIAKHYNADPDNWWKLPYENSTNTLCVMGGIADWDMDQTINIWKNTRPAFIGLDVANGYTISFVDAVKKLRDACPEATIIAGNVVTADMTQELILAGADIIKVGVGPGSVCTTRIKTGVGYPQLSAVMECADAAHGLDGHIIADGGCNNSGDIAKAFAGGADFVMIGGMLAGHDECD
;
A
#
# COMPACT_ATOMS: atom_id res chain seq x y z
N MET A 1 -10.95 20.64 22.40
CA MET A 1 -10.83 20.33 20.96
C MET A 1 -9.89 21.37 20.35
N ARG A 2 -8.88 20.96 19.60
CA ARG A 2 -7.98 21.85 18.86
C ARG A 2 -8.44 21.86 17.40
N ILE A 3 -8.54 23.05 16.80
CA ILE A 3 -8.80 23.23 15.38
C ILE A 3 -7.49 23.68 14.76
N GLU A 4 -7.04 22.99 13.72
CA GLU A 4 -5.87 23.38 12.93
C GLU A 4 -6.32 24.37 11.84
N GLU A 5 -5.57 25.45 11.68
CA GLU A 5 -5.88 26.51 10.70
C GLU A 5 -5.22 26.25 9.34
N ASP A 6 -4.35 25.22 9.25
CA ASP A 6 -3.66 24.87 8.02
C ASP A 6 -4.63 24.33 6.96
N ILE A 7 -4.44 24.74 5.72
CA ILE A 7 -5.22 24.23 4.60
C ILE A 7 -4.82 22.77 4.34
N LYS A 8 -5.80 21.88 4.42
CA LYS A 8 -5.63 20.47 4.09
C LYS A 8 -6.40 20.16 2.79
N LEU A 9 -5.77 19.41 1.88
CA LEU A 9 -6.19 19.26 0.50
C LEU A 9 -6.41 17.78 0.15
N ASP A 10 -7.47 17.50 -0.61
CA ASP A 10 -7.68 16.26 -1.34
C ASP A 10 -7.15 16.39 -2.79
N TYR A 11 -7.15 15.31 -3.57
CA TYR A 11 -6.68 15.35 -4.96
C TYR A 11 -7.54 16.24 -5.86
N SER A 12 -8.84 16.40 -5.54
CA SER A 12 -9.78 17.28 -6.27
C SER A 12 -9.44 18.75 -6.15
N ASP A 13 -8.71 19.15 -5.10
CA ASP A 13 -8.47 20.55 -4.77
C ASP A 13 -7.27 21.14 -5.52
N VAL A 14 -6.49 20.31 -6.21
CA VAL A 14 -5.24 20.73 -6.84
C VAL A 14 -5.10 20.24 -8.27
N LEU A 15 -4.23 20.91 -9.03
CA LEU A 15 -3.72 20.47 -10.32
C LEU A 15 -2.19 20.57 -10.33
N ILE A 16 -1.55 19.63 -11.00
CA ILE A 16 -0.10 19.68 -11.22
C ILE A 16 0.20 20.78 -12.23
N ARG A 17 1.00 21.78 -11.82
CA ARG A 17 1.44 22.84 -12.72
C ARG A 17 2.43 22.29 -13.75
N PRO A 18 2.19 22.49 -15.05
CA PRO A 18 3.11 22.05 -16.09
C PRO A 18 4.50 22.65 -15.93
N LYS A 19 5.52 21.83 -16.20
CA LYS A 19 6.92 22.24 -16.25
C LYS A 19 7.54 21.90 -17.60
N ARG A 20 8.64 22.58 -17.96
CA ARG A 20 9.40 22.24 -19.16
C ARG A 20 9.89 20.80 -19.06
N SER A 21 9.70 20.03 -20.14
CA SER A 21 10.16 18.65 -20.26
C SER A 21 11.23 18.55 -21.37
N THR A 22 12.16 17.62 -21.20
CA THR A 22 13.14 17.22 -22.23
C THR A 22 12.66 16.02 -23.04
N LEU A 23 11.56 15.37 -22.61
CA LEU A 23 10.98 14.22 -23.29
C LEU A 23 10.31 14.66 -24.59
N ARG A 24 10.52 13.90 -25.67
CA ARG A 24 9.91 14.13 -26.99
C ARG A 24 8.55 13.46 -27.12
N SER A 25 8.35 12.33 -26.43
CA SER A 25 7.12 11.55 -26.47
C SER A 25 6.78 11.01 -25.08
N ARG A 26 5.50 10.81 -24.80
CA ARG A 26 5.04 10.07 -23.60
C ARG A 26 5.52 8.61 -23.59
N PHE A 27 5.84 8.04 -24.73
CA PHE A 27 6.39 6.68 -24.85
C PHE A 27 7.85 6.58 -24.39
N ASP A 28 8.54 7.72 -24.24
CA ASP A 28 9.91 7.76 -23.71
C ASP A 28 9.96 7.65 -22.18
N VAL A 29 8.79 7.65 -21.52
CA VAL A 29 8.70 7.57 -20.06
C VAL A 29 8.87 6.13 -19.59
N ASN A 30 9.90 5.88 -18.78
CA ASN A 30 10.01 4.63 -18.04
C ASN A 30 9.22 4.73 -16.71
N MET A 31 8.20 3.89 -16.56
CA MET A 31 7.36 3.86 -15.37
C MET A 31 7.92 2.97 -14.25
N GLU A 32 8.91 2.11 -14.56
CA GLU A 32 9.54 1.28 -13.54
C GLU A 32 10.32 2.13 -12.54
N ARG A 33 10.23 1.78 -11.26
CA ARG A 33 10.97 2.39 -10.17
C ARG A 33 11.75 1.31 -9.42
N ARG A 34 12.88 1.71 -8.87
CA ARG A 34 13.72 0.87 -8.02
C ARG A 34 13.72 1.46 -6.60
N TYR A 35 13.33 0.65 -5.63
CA TYR A 35 13.33 0.99 -4.21
C TYR A 35 14.23 0.03 -3.43
N GLU A 36 14.88 0.56 -2.41
CA GLU A 36 15.63 -0.18 -1.40
C GLU A 36 14.97 0.04 -0.05
N PHE A 37 14.64 -1.04 0.64
CA PHE A 37 13.83 -0.99 1.85
C PHE A 37 14.69 -0.97 3.11
N VAL A 38 14.40 -0.04 4.03
CA VAL A 38 15.25 0.28 5.18
C VAL A 38 15.39 -0.86 6.18
N ASN A 39 14.34 -1.63 6.42
CA ASN A 39 14.35 -2.71 7.40
C ASN A 39 14.69 -4.08 6.78
N SER A 40 14.05 -4.46 5.70
CA SER A 40 14.30 -5.73 5.01
C SER A 40 15.62 -5.76 4.23
N LYS A 41 16.22 -4.60 3.91
CA LYS A 41 17.41 -4.45 3.06
C LYS A 41 17.23 -5.02 1.65
N LYS A 42 16.00 -5.32 1.26
CA LYS A 42 15.70 -5.82 -0.08
C LYS A 42 15.60 -4.68 -1.08
N VAL A 43 15.84 -5.03 -2.33
CA VAL A 43 15.65 -4.16 -3.49
C VAL A 43 14.50 -4.71 -4.31
N TRP A 44 13.58 -3.84 -4.69
CA TRP A 44 12.48 -4.17 -5.59
C TRP A 44 12.50 -3.25 -6.82
N THR A 45 12.11 -3.79 -7.98
CA THR A 45 11.96 -3.02 -9.21
C THR A 45 10.68 -3.43 -9.92
N GLY A 46 9.86 -2.47 -10.29
CA GLY A 46 8.58 -2.67 -10.97
C GLY A 46 7.80 -1.38 -11.14
N ILE A 47 6.55 -1.49 -11.52
CA ILE A 47 5.62 -0.36 -11.59
C ILE A 47 4.99 -0.19 -10.20
N PRO A 48 5.14 0.98 -9.56
CA PRO A 48 4.75 1.17 -8.16
C PRO A 48 3.24 1.44 -8.01
N ILE A 49 2.43 0.64 -8.65
CA ILE A 49 0.96 0.62 -8.53
C ILE A 49 0.56 -0.71 -7.94
N MET A 50 -0.39 -0.68 -7.01
CA MET A 50 -0.87 -1.85 -6.28
C MET A 50 -2.40 -1.98 -6.44
N ALA A 51 -2.87 -3.15 -6.88
CA ALA A 51 -4.29 -3.49 -6.72
C ALA A 51 -4.58 -3.73 -5.24
N SER A 52 -5.67 -3.15 -4.74
CA SER A 52 -6.02 -3.20 -3.33
C SER A 52 -6.47 -4.61 -2.89
N ASN A 53 -6.25 -4.91 -1.61
CA ASN A 53 -6.69 -6.14 -0.96
C ASN A 53 -8.20 -6.15 -0.62
N MET A 54 -9.01 -5.52 -1.48
CA MET A 54 -10.47 -5.61 -1.40
C MET A 54 -10.93 -7.01 -1.82
N ASP A 55 -11.99 -7.51 -1.18
CA ASP A 55 -12.49 -8.88 -1.37
C ASP A 55 -12.74 -9.23 -2.85
N THR A 56 -13.21 -8.26 -3.64
CA THR A 56 -13.52 -8.44 -5.07
C THR A 56 -12.38 -8.06 -6.02
N VAL A 57 -11.34 -7.36 -5.58
CA VAL A 57 -10.26 -6.85 -6.43
C VAL A 57 -8.96 -7.62 -6.22
N GLY A 58 -8.67 -7.99 -4.98
CA GLY A 58 -7.42 -8.68 -4.61
C GLY A 58 -7.47 -10.19 -4.89
N THR A 59 -7.75 -10.59 -6.11
CA THR A 59 -7.90 -11.98 -6.55
C THR A 59 -6.61 -12.54 -7.14
N PHE A 60 -6.51 -13.86 -7.27
CA PHE A 60 -5.40 -14.51 -7.97
C PHE A 60 -5.46 -14.27 -9.48
N GLU A 61 -6.66 -14.14 -10.05
CA GLU A 61 -6.89 -13.80 -11.45
C GLU A 61 -6.37 -12.38 -11.76
N MET A 62 -6.69 -11.41 -10.90
CA MET A 62 -6.15 -10.06 -10.98
C MET A 62 -4.63 -10.04 -10.88
N HIS A 63 -4.06 -10.82 -9.96
CA HIS A 63 -2.61 -10.96 -9.85
C HIS A 63 -1.99 -11.51 -11.13
N ARG A 64 -2.60 -12.53 -11.73
CA ARG A 64 -2.13 -13.11 -13.00
C ARG A 64 -2.06 -12.05 -14.11
N ALA A 65 -3.14 -11.30 -14.31
CA ALA A 65 -3.20 -10.28 -15.35
C ALA A 65 -2.23 -9.12 -15.08
N LEU A 66 -2.19 -8.60 -13.86
CA LEU A 66 -1.36 -7.45 -13.51
C LEU A 66 0.14 -7.76 -13.44
N SER A 67 0.51 -9.00 -13.11
CA SER A 67 1.92 -9.41 -13.02
C SER A 67 2.65 -9.33 -14.36
N GLU A 68 1.95 -9.56 -15.48
CA GLU A 68 2.48 -9.38 -16.84
C GLU A 68 2.93 -7.94 -17.11
N HIS A 69 2.29 -6.99 -16.42
CA HIS A 69 2.60 -5.57 -16.49
C HIS A 69 3.50 -5.08 -15.35
N LYS A 70 4.06 -5.99 -14.53
CA LYS A 70 4.89 -5.66 -13.34
C LYS A 70 4.16 -4.80 -12.30
N VAL A 71 2.83 -4.88 -12.25
CA VAL A 71 1.96 -4.21 -11.28
C VAL A 71 1.68 -5.15 -10.13
N ILE A 72 1.69 -4.62 -8.91
CA ILE A 72 1.55 -5.40 -7.67
C ILE A 72 0.08 -5.69 -7.41
N THR A 73 -0.23 -6.89 -6.92
CA THR A 73 -1.56 -7.21 -6.40
C THR A 73 -1.47 -7.58 -4.93
N CYS A 74 -2.23 -6.88 -4.10
CA CYS A 74 -2.44 -7.25 -2.72
C CYS A 74 -3.63 -8.21 -2.63
N ILE A 75 -3.35 -9.47 -2.33
CA ILE A 75 -4.37 -10.53 -2.24
C ILE A 75 -5.28 -10.28 -1.04
N ALA A 76 -6.57 -10.42 -1.24
CA ALA A 76 -7.57 -10.27 -0.19
C ALA A 76 -7.39 -11.33 0.90
N LYS A 77 -7.53 -10.92 2.16
CA LYS A 77 -7.19 -11.75 3.32
C LYS A 77 -8.00 -13.04 3.46
N HIS A 78 -9.21 -13.11 2.88
CA HIS A 78 -10.02 -14.34 2.95
C HIS A 78 -9.36 -15.52 2.24
N TYR A 79 -8.50 -15.28 1.24
CA TYR A 79 -7.69 -16.32 0.59
C TYR A 79 -6.62 -16.91 1.52
N ASN A 80 -6.25 -16.23 2.59
CA ASN A 80 -5.26 -16.73 3.56
C ASN A 80 -5.80 -17.93 4.36
N ALA A 81 -7.11 -18.10 4.42
CA ALA A 81 -7.76 -19.21 5.12
C ALA A 81 -7.52 -20.59 4.47
N ASP A 82 -7.20 -20.61 3.18
CA ASP A 82 -6.93 -21.84 2.43
C ASP A 82 -5.49 -21.85 1.89
N PRO A 83 -4.54 -22.48 2.61
CA PRO A 83 -3.14 -22.56 2.18
C PRO A 83 -2.98 -23.19 0.79
N ASP A 84 -3.87 -24.09 0.38
CA ASP A 84 -3.76 -24.78 -0.91
C ASP A 84 -3.92 -23.83 -2.11
N ASN A 85 -4.58 -22.69 -1.92
CA ASN A 85 -4.67 -21.66 -2.95
C ASN A 85 -3.30 -21.02 -3.26
N TRP A 86 -2.44 -20.90 -2.25
CA TRP A 86 -1.14 -20.27 -2.38
C TRP A 86 -0.10 -21.17 -3.07
N TRP A 87 -0.23 -22.50 -2.96
CA TRP A 87 0.67 -23.47 -3.62
C TRP A 87 0.37 -23.61 -5.12
N LYS A 88 -0.79 -23.17 -5.55
CA LYS A 88 -1.24 -23.22 -6.95
C LYS A 88 -0.83 -21.98 -7.76
N LEU A 89 -0.06 -21.04 -7.19
CA LEU A 89 0.47 -19.91 -7.95
C LEU A 89 1.40 -20.44 -9.06
N PRO A 90 0.99 -20.37 -10.35
CA PRO A 90 1.60 -21.20 -11.40
C PRO A 90 2.85 -20.59 -12.04
N TYR A 91 3.38 -19.47 -11.55
CA TYR A 91 4.38 -18.69 -12.28
C TYR A 91 5.67 -18.50 -11.48
N GLU A 92 6.76 -19.08 -11.99
CA GLU A 92 8.12 -18.67 -11.68
C GLU A 92 8.21 -17.16 -11.99
N ASN A 93 8.57 -16.31 -11.04
CA ASN A 93 8.64 -14.84 -11.08
C ASN A 93 7.37 -14.05 -10.70
N SER A 94 6.21 -14.65 -10.48
CA SER A 94 5.02 -13.90 -10.04
C SER A 94 5.15 -13.33 -8.61
N THR A 95 6.03 -13.88 -7.79
CA THR A 95 6.24 -13.44 -6.40
C THR A 95 6.74 -12.00 -6.29
N ASN A 96 7.40 -11.46 -7.33
CA ASN A 96 7.90 -10.07 -7.32
C ASN A 96 6.78 -9.01 -7.35
N THR A 97 5.59 -9.39 -7.78
CA THR A 97 4.39 -8.53 -7.84
C THR A 97 3.30 -8.98 -6.87
N LEU A 98 3.62 -9.93 -5.99
CA LEU A 98 2.70 -10.49 -5.02
C LEU A 98 2.82 -9.80 -3.67
N CYS A 99 1.68 -9.39 -3.12
CA CYS A 99 1.57 -8.85 -1.78
C CYS A 99 0.52 -9.65 -0.98
N VAL A 100 0.86 -10.02 0.25
CA VAL A 100 -0.02 -10.75 1.17
C VAL A 100 -0.34 -9.87 2.35
N MET A 101 -1.63 -9.58 2.57
CA MET A 101 -2.09 -8.76 3.68
C MET A 101 -2.81 -9.61 4.72
N GLY A 102 -2.51 -9.37 5.99
CA GLY A 102 -3.16 -10.02 7.13
C GLY A 102 -3.66 -9.03 8.17
N GLY A 103 -4.40 -9.54 9.16
CA GLY A 103 -4.78 -8.80 10.35
C GLY A 103 -3.81 -9.01 11.52
N ILE A 104 -4.13 -8.42 12.68
CA ILE A 104 -3.31 -8.51 13.90
C ILE A 104 -3.76 -9.61 14.86
N ALA A 105 -4.87 -10.30 14.61
CA ALA A 105 -5.25 -11.46 15.39
C ALA A 105 -4.19 -12.57 15.22
N ASP A 106 -3.95 -13.34 16.28
CA ASP A 106 -2.90 -14.37 16.25
C ASP A 106 -3.06 -15.33 15.08
N TRP A 107 -4.28 -15.75 14.77
CA TRP A 107 -4.54 -16.62 13.63
C TRP A 107 -4.16 -15.97 12.29
N ASP A 108 -4.58 -14.70 12.04
CA ASP A 108 -4.24 -13.97 10.82
C ASP A 108 -2.73 -13.80 10.66
N MET A 109 -2.07 -13.48 11.77
CA MET A 109 -0.62 -13.32 11.83
C MET A 109 0.10 -14.62 11.49
N ASP A 110 -0.31 -15.74 12.09
CA ASP A 110 0.29 -17.04 11.86
C ASP A 110 0.11 -17.48 10.40
N GLN A 111 -1.05 -17.23 9.79
CA GLN A 111 -1.28 -17.48 8.37
C GLN A 111 -0.36 -16.62 7.48
N THR A 112 -0.28 -15.33 7.73
CA THR A 112 0.60 -14.42 6.97
C THR A 112 2.06 -14.87 7.04
N ILE A 113 2.54 -15.24 8.23
CA ILE A 113 3.91 -15.75 8.44
C ILE A 113 4.12 -17.07 7.68
N ASN A 114 3.15 -17.98 7.76
CA ASN A 114 3.21 -19.29 7.08
C ASN A 114 3.27 -19.12 5.55
N ILE A 115 2.40 -18.29 5.00
CA ILE A 115 2.39 -18.00 3.56
C ILE A 115 3.73 -17.40 3.15
N TRP A 116 4.27 -16.40 3.90
CA TRP A 116 5.56 -15.81 3.57
C TRP A 116 6.71 -16.84 3.60
N LYS A 117 6.74 -17.72 4.57
CA LYS A 117 7.79 -18.75 4.68
C LYS A 117 7.82 -19.70 3.48
N ASN A 118 6.67 -19.96 2.90
CA ASN A 118 6.51 -20.96 1.84
C ASN A 118 6.52 -20.35 0.42
N THR A 119 5.92 -19.17 0.21
CA THR A 119 5.78 -18.56 -1.13
C THR A 119 6.76 -17.43 -1.40
N ARG A 120 7.34 -16.83 -0.33
CA ARG A 120 8.27 -15.69 -0.43
C ARG A 120 7.77 -14.56 -1.32
N PRO A 121 6.56 -14.04 -1.09
CA PRO A 121 6.06 -12.88 -1.83
C PRO A 121 6.97 -11.68 -1.63
N ALA A 122 6.96 -10.73 -2.59
CA ALA A 122 7.74 -9.51 -2.49
C ALA A 122 7.36 -8.68 -1.26
N PHE A 123 6.07 -8.67 -0.92
CA PHE A 123 5.53 -7.87 0.17
C PHE A 123 4.62 -8.71 1.06
N ILE A 124 4.69 -8.45 2.35
CA ILE A 124 3.67 -8.88 3.33
C ILE A 124 3.25 -7.67 4.15
N GLY A 125 2.08 -7.71 4.75
CA GLY A 125 1.67 -6.56 5.55
C GLY A 125 0.54 -6.83 6.52
N LEU A 126 0.34 -5.84 7.39
CA LEU A 126 -0.74 -5.77 8.35
C LEU A 126 -1.67 -4.61 7.98
N ASP A 127 -2.94 -4.95 7.79
CA ASP A 127 -3.99 -4.01 7.40
C ASP A 127 -5.10 -3.98 8.45
N VAL A 128 -5.26 -2.81 9.08
CA VAL A 128 -6.27 -2.56 10.10
C VAL A 128 -6.98 -1.23 9.85
N ALA A 129 -8.23 -1.15 10.27
CA ALA A 129 -9.01 0.10 10.16
C ALA A 129 -8.47 1.24 11.05
N ASN A 130 -7.74 0.90 12.13
CA ASN A 130 -7.14 1.85 13.05
C ASN A 130 -5.69 1.45 13.37
N GLY A 131 -4.75 2.03 12.65
CA GLY A 131 -3.30 1.83 12.84
C GLY A 131 -2.70 2.57 14.05
N TYR A 132 -3.52 3.21 14.89
CA TYR A 132 -3.07 4.04 16.02
C TYR A 132 -3.07 3.32 17.36
N THR A 133 -3.27 2.02 17.39
CA THR A 133 -3.29 1.24 18.64
C THR A 133 -1.89 0.73 18.99
N ILE A 134 -1.58 0.67 20.29
CA ILE A 134 -0.32 0.07 20.79
C ILE A 134 -0.20 -1.38 20.30
N SER A 135 -1.29 -2.14 20.32
CA SER A 135 -1.31 -3.51 19.84
C SER A 135 -0.95 -3.64 18.35
N PHE A 136 -1.23 -2.62 17.54
CA PHE A 136 -0.81 -2.61 16.13
C PHE A 136 0.70 -2.45 15.98
N VAL A 137 1.30 -1.52 16.72
CA VAL A 137 2.77 -1.34 16.74
C VAL A 137 3.48 -2.62 17.21
N ASP A 138 2.97 -3.25 18.26
CA ASP A 138 3.52 -4.51 18.77
C ASP A 138 3.36 -5.66 17.76
N ALA A 139 2.25 -5.70 17.02
CA ALA A 139 2.05 -6.65 15.94
C ALA A 139 3.06 -6.46 14.79
N VAL A 140 3.40 -5.22 14.42
CA VAL A 140 4.44 -4.94 13.41
C VAL A 140 5.80 -5.45 13.88
N LYS A 141 6.18 -5.21 15.14
CA LYS A 141 7.42 -5.75 15.74
C LYS A 141 7.43 -7.28 15.70
N LYS A 142 6.33 -7.92 16.15
CA LYS A 142 6.17 -9.39 16.12
C LYS A 142 6.33 -9.95 14.70
N LEU A 143 5.74 -9.30 13.70
CA LEU A 143 5.86 -9.72 12.30
C LEU A 143 7.31 -9.56 11.79
N ARG A 144 7.98 -8.45 12.12
CA ARG A 144 9.39 -8.23 11.78
C ARG A 144 10.30 -9.28 12.39
N ASP A 145 10.12 -9.62 13.68
CA ASP A 145 10.90 -10.63 14.37
C ASP A 145 10.70 -12.03 13.75
N ALA A 146 9.47 -12.36 13.35
CA ALA A 146 9.15 -13.63 12.71
C ALA A 146 9.63 -13.74 11.25
N CYS A 147 9.72 -12.60 10.55
CA CYS A 147 10.03 -12.49 9.12
C CYS A 147 11.10 -11.40 8.87
N PRO A 148 12.36 -11.58 9.33
CA PRO A 148 13.40 -10.54 9.32
C PRO A 148 13.73 -9.99 7.93
N GLU A 149 13.58 -10.81 6.89
CA GLU A 149 13.89 -10.45 5.50
C GLU A 149 12.67 -10.01 4.69
N ALA A 150 11.48 -9.99 5.29
CA ALA A 150 10.26 -9.61 4.57
C ALA A 150 10.19 -8.09 4.37
N THR A 151 9.75 -7.63 3.21
CA THR A 151 9.35 -6.23 3.05
C THR A 151 7.95 -6.06 3.62
N ILE A 152 7.86 -5.34 4.75
CA ILE A 152 6.63 -5.23 5.55
C ILE A 152 5.90 -3.92 5.24
N ILE A 153 4.61 -4.05 4.93
CA ILE A 153 3.65 -2.96 4.79
C ILE A 153 2.83 -2.85 6.08
N ALA A 154 2.60 -1.66 6.61
CA ALA A 154 1.77 -1.46 7.78
C ALA A 154 0.83 -0.25 7.60
N GLY A 155 -0.42 -0.38 8.00
CA GLY A 155 -1.42 0.71 7.93
C GLY A 155 -2.84 0.26 8.30
N ASN A 156 -3.80 1.21 8.27
CA ASN A 156 -3.66 2.55 7.70
C ASN A 156 -3.46 3.63 8.76
N VAL A 157 -2.67 4.61 8.41
CA VAL A 157 -2.44 5.82 9.20
C VAL A 157 -2.50 7.06 8.29
N VAL A 158 -2.51 8.26 8.88
CA VAL A 158 -2.57 9.55 8.13
C VAL A 158 -1.73 10.65 8.77
N THR A 159 -0.88 10.32 9.75
CA THR A 159 -0.06 11.30 10.48
C THR A 159 1.43 10.97 10.43
N ALA A 160 2.25 12.01 10.47
CA ALA A 160 3.71 11.91 10.40
C ALA A 160 4.30 11.11 11.58
N ASP A 161 3.85 11.36 12.79
CA ASP A 161 4.29 10.70 14.02
C ASP A 161 4.05 9.18 13.97
N MET A 162 2.84 8.76 13.56
CA MET A 162 2.52 7.34 13.46
C MET A 162 3.27 6.65 12.32
N THR A 163 3.50 7.37 11.22
CA THR A 163 4.35 6.89 10.11
C THR A 163 5.76 6.58 10.61
N GLN A 164 6.37 7.50 11.36
CA GLN A 164 7.71 7.29 11.95
C GLN A 164 7.71 6.12 12.93
N GLU A 165 6.72 6.05 13.81
CA GLU A 165 6.63 4.97 14.82
C GLU A 165 6.57 3.59 14.17
N LEU A 166 5.78 3.41 13.10
CA LEU A 166 5.65 2.13 12.41
C LEU A 166 6.94 1.75 11.64
N ILE A 167 7.65 2.72 11.04
CA ILE A 167 8.94 2.45 10.39
C ILE A 167 9.98 1.99 11.44
N LEU A 168 10.05 2.69 12.57
CA LEU A 168 10.94 2.33 13.68
C LEU A 168 10.56 1.00 14.34
N ALA A 169 9.28 0.60 14.26
CA ALA A 169 8.81 -0.70 14.70
C ALA A 169 9.17 -1.84 13.73
N GLY A 170 9.66 -1.53 12.52
CA GLY A 170 10.13 -2.52 11.55
C GLY A 170 9.35 -2.58 10.23
N ALA A 171 8.39 -1.70 9.99
CA ALA A 171 7.74 -1.59 8.68
C ALA A 171 8.68 -0.92 7.66
N ASP A 172 8.64 -1.35 6.41
CA ASP A 172 9.38 -0.74 5.30
C ASP A 172 8.53 0.29 4.56
N ILE A 173 7.22 0.04 4.50
CA ILE A 173 6.27 0.84 3.75
C ILE A 173 5.04 1.10 4.62
N ILE A 174 4.60 2.35 4.67
CA ILE A 174 3.41 2.75 5.44
C ILE A 174 2.23 2.98 4.50
N LYS A 175 1.11 2.33 4.79
CA LYS A 175 -0.13 2.48 4.02
C LYS A 175 -0.92 3.67 4.57
N VAL A 176 -1.06 4.73 3.75
CA VAL A 176 -1.58 6.05 4.13
C VAL A 176 -2.97 6.26 3.55
N GLY A 177 -3.95 6.44 4.43
CA GLY A 177 -5.31 6.77 4.05
C GLY A 177 -6.35 6.28 5.07
N VAL A 178 -7.18 7.18 5.56
CA VAL A 178 -8.34 6.87 6.42
C VAL A 178 -9.57 7.50 5.79
N GLY A 179 -10.39 6.66 5.16
CA GLY A 179 -11.66 7.05 4.57
C GLY A 179 -11.63 7.79 3.22
N PRO A 180 -10.54 7.83 2.41
CA PRO A 180 -10.54 8.54 1.15
C PRO A 180 -11.17 7.72 -0.01
N GLY A 181 -11.33 6.41 0.16
CA GLY A 181 -11.89 5.53 -0.89
C GLY A 181 -13.34 5.85 -1.21
N SER A 182 -13.73 5.74 -2.49
CA SER A 182 -15.08 6.03 -2.96
C SER A 182 -16.17 5.17 -2.31
N VAL A 183 -15.84 3.94 -1.92
CA VAL A 183 -16.75 3.00 -1.23
C VAL A 183 -16.59 3.03 0.30
N CYS A 184 -15.63 3.81 0.81
CA CYS A 184 -15.33 3.85 2.24
C CYS A 184 -16.37 4.66 3.02
N THR A 185 -16.94 4.07 4.06
CA THR A 185 -17.94 4.72 4.93
C THR A 185 -17.35 5.27 6.22
N THR A 186 -16.04 5.15 6.46
CA THR A 186 -15.41 5.52 7.74
C THR A 186 -15.64 6.99 8.08
N ARG A 187 -15.38 7.92 7.16
CA ARG A 187 -15.57 9.36 7.39
C ARG A 187 -17.04 9.70 7.72
N ILE A 188 -17.98 9.05 7.03
CA ILE A 188 -19.41 9.27 7.22
C ILE A 188 -19.89 8.72 8.56
N LYS A 189 -19.43 7.51 8.94
CA LYS A 189 -19.91 6.81 10.14
C LYS A 189 -19.20 7.25 11.42
N THR A 190 -17.93 7.60 11.34
CA THR A 190 -17.11 7.87 12.54
C THR A 190 -16.68 9.32 12.66
N GLY A 191 -16.76 10.11 11.59
CA GLY A 191 -16.20 11.47 11.55
C GLY A 191 -14.66 11.51 11.54
N VAL A 192 -14.01 10.33 11.42
CA VAL A 192 -12.54 10.21 11.42
C VAL A 192 -12.03 10.15 9.99
N GLY A 193 -10.97 10.90 9.69
CA GLY A 193 -10.32 10.93 8.39
C GLY A 193 -9.38 12.11 8.27
N TYR A 194 -8.71 12.17 7.12
CA TYR A 194 -7.80 13.26 6.77
C TYR A 194 -7.85 13.49 5.27
N PRO A 195 -7.76 14.73 4.76
CA PRO A 195 -7.67 15.01 3.32
C PRO A 195 -6.45 14.31 2.72
N GLN A 196 -6.69 13.49 1.67
CA GLN A 196 -5.72 12.46 1.27
C GLN A 196 -4.40 13.01 0.74
N LEU A 197 -4.42 14.10 -0.05
CA LEU A 197 -3.18 14.67 -0.56
C LEU A 197 -2.30 15.20 0.58
N SER A 198 -2.89 15.90 1.55
CA SER A 198 -2.15 16.38 2.72
C SER A 198 -1.61 15.25 3.56
N ALA A 199 -2.40 14.18 3.79
CA ALA A 199 -1.91 12.99 4.48
C ALA A 199 -0.71 12.36 3.76
N VAL A 200 -0.77 12.22 2.43
CA VAL A 200 0.32 11.70 1.61
C VAL A 200 1.57 12.56 1.75
N MET A 201 1.45 13.89 1.65
CA MET A 201 2.60 14.80 1.75
C MET A 201 3.27 14.73 3.12
N GLU A 202 2.49 14.78 4.20
CA GLU A 202 3.01 14.77 5.57
C GLU A 202 3.65 13.41 5.93
N CYS A 203 2.99 12.30 5.53
CA CYS A 203 3.52 10.97 5.78
C CYS A 203 4.73 10.65 4.89
N ALA A 204 4.78 11.14 3.64
CA ALA A 204 5.93 10.99 2.77
C ALA A 204 7.17 11.68 3.33
N ASP A 205 7.03 12.93 3.79
CA ASP A 205 8.13 13.67 4.41
C ASP A 205 8.68 12.92 5.62
N ALA A 206 7.79 12.44 6.48
CA ALA A 206 8.16 11.67 7.67
C ALA A 206 8.84 10.33 7.34
N ALA A 207 8.33 9.60 6.35
CA ALA A 207 8.86 8.31 5.94
C ALA A 207 10.23 8.44 5.27
N HIS A 208 10.36 9.38 4.31
CA HIS A 208 11.60 9.61 3.58
C HIS A 208 12.74 10.09 4.51
N GLY A 209 12.41 10.83 5.58
CA GLY A 209 13.38 11.21 6.62
C GLY A 209 13.99 10.02 7.38
N LEU A 210 13.38 8.84 7.28
CA LEU A 210 13.84 7.58 7.88
C LEU A 210 14.20 6.51 6.82
N ASP A 211 14.38 6.89 5.56
CA ASP A 211 14.61 5.98 4.43
C ASP A 211 13.48 4.94 4.24
N GLY A 212 12.30 5.22 4.79
CA GLY A 212 11.08 4.43 4.59
C GLY A 212 10.27 4.91 3.39
N HIS A 213 9.21 4.18 3.06
CA HIS A 213 8.33 4.46 1.92
C HIS A 213 6.87 4.55 2.32
N ILE A 214 6.04 5.13 1.44
CA ILE A 214 4.59 5.16 1.65
C ILE A 214 3.81 4.66 0.44
N ILE A 215 2.62 4.12 0.74
CA ILE A 215 1.57 3.82 -0.24
C ILE A 215 0.45 4.86 -0.04
N ALA A 216 0.10 5.61 -1.07
CA ALA A 216 -1.13 6.38 -1.08
C ALA A 216 -2.31 5.44 -1.34
N ASP A 217 -3.12 5.16 -0.31
CA ASP A 217 -4.23 4.22 -0.37
C ASP A 217 -5.58 4.94 -0.38
N GLY A 218 -6.27 4.86 -1.52
CA GLY A 218 -7.59 5.43 -1.74
C GLY A 218 -7.59 6.88 -2.25
N GLY A 219 -8.76 7.32 -2.70
CA GLY A 219 -8.99 8.66 -3.22
C GLY A 219 -8.65 8.86 -4.70
N CYS A 220 -7.99 7.90 -5.36
CA CYS A 220 -7.70 7.96 -6.79
C CYS A 220 -8.88 7.42 -7.60
N ASN A 221 -9.53 8.28 -8.37
CA ASN A 221 -10.68 7.94 -9.23
C ASN A 221 -10.30 7.93 -10.72
N ASN A 222 -9.14 8.44 -11.08
CA ASN A 222 -8.63 8.52 -12.45
C ASN A 222 -7.09 8.60 -12.45
N SER A 223 -6.49 8.48 -13.63
CA SER A 223 -5.02 8.52 -13.77
C SER A 223 -4.39 9.84 -13.33
N GLY A 224 -5.12 10.96 -13.42
CA GLY A 224 -4.67 12.27 -12.93
C GLY A 224 -4.50 12.28 -11.41
N ASP A 225 -5.37 11.61 -10.66
CA ASP A 225 -5.26 11.50 -9.20
C ASP A 225 -4.05 10.63 -8.81
N ILE A 226 -3.78 9.55 -9.56
CA ILE A 226 -2.55 8.75 -9.39
C ILE A 226 -1.30 9.63 -9.57
N ALA A 227 -1.29 10.46 -10.63
CA ALA A 227 -0.17 11.39 -10.86
C ALA A 227 -0.01 12.41 -9.72
N LYS A 228 -1.12 12.91 -9.16
CA LYS A 228 -1.10 13.82 -7.99
C LYS A 228 -0.58 13.13 -6.73
N ALA A 229 -0.93 11.86 -6.50
CA ALA A 229 -0.41 11.08 -5.38
C ALA A 229 1.12 10.96 -5.46
N PHE A 230 1.66 10.60 -6.61
CA PHE A 230 3.12 10.58 -6.83
C PHE A 230 3.76 11.96 -6.70
N ALA A 231 3.11 13.00 -7.23
CA ALA A 231 3.61 14.37 -7.09
C ALA A 231 3.59 14.86 -5.63
N GLY A 232 2.68 14.34 -4.82
CA GLY A 232 2.60 14.58 -3.37
C GLY A 232 3.64 13.82 -2.55
N GLY A 233 4.41 12.92 -3.17
CA GLY A 233 5.49 12.19 -2.50
C GLY A 233 5.22 10.70 -2.28
N ALA A 234 4.10 10.15 -2.73
CA ALA A 234 3.86 8.72 -2.64
C ALA A 234 4.91 7.92 -3.43
N ASP A 235 5.43 6.85 -2.83
CA ASP A 235 6.31 5.90 -3.50
C ASP A 235 5.49 4.86 -4.26
N PHE A 236 4.37 4.45 -3.68
CA PHE A 236 3.40 3.54 -4.28
C PHE A 236 2.00 4.14 -4.23
N VAL A 237 1.15 3.73 -5.17
CA VAL A 237 -0.28 4.11 -5.17
C VAL A 237 -1.13 2.84 -5.21
N MET A 238 -2.05 2.72 -4.25
CA MET A 238 -3.01 1.62 -4.21
C MET A 238 -4.34 2.06 -4.82
N ILE A 239 -4.85 1.25 -5.75
CA ILE A 239 -6.11 1.48 -6.45
C ILE A 239 -7.05 0.28 -6.27
N GLY A 240 -8.32 0.55 -6.03
CA GLY A 240 -9.38 -0.44 -5.90
C GLY A 240 -10.51 -0.19 -6.89
N GLY A 241 -11.26 0.89 -6.70
CA GLY A 241 -12.42 1.21 -7.54
C GLY A 241 -12.13 1.33 -9.04
N MET A 242 -10.91 1.72 -9.42
CA MET A 242 -10.49 1.77 -10.82
C MET A 242 -10.31 0.40 -11.47
N LEU A 243 -10.12 -0.66 -10.67
CA LEU A 243 -10.00 -2.05 -11.12
C LEU A 243 -11.29 -2.84 -10.94
N ALA A 244 -12.22 -2.35 -10.12
CA ALA A 244 -13.49 -3.03 -9.87
C ALA A 244 -14.32 -3.17 -11.15
N GLY A 245 -14.91 -4.35 -11.33
CA GLY A 245 -15.77 -4.65 -12.48
C GLY A 245 -15.03 -5.15 -13.73
N HIS A 246 -13.71 -5.42 -13.63
CA HIS A 246 -12.99 -6.18 -14.66
C HIS A 246 -13.28 -7.68 -14.51
N ASP A 247 -13.04 -8.45 -15.57
CA ASP A 247 -13.31 -9.89 -15.61
C ASP A 247 -12.51 -10.70 -14.58
N GLU A 248 -11.39 -10.14 -14.12
CA GLU A 248 -10.50 -10.71 -13.09
C GLU A 248 -10.97 -10.45 -11.65
N CYS A 249 -12.07 -9.73 -11.47
CA CYS A 249 -12.71 -9.51 -10.17
C CYS A 249 -13.68 -10.64 -9.81
N ASP A 250 -13.88 -10.88 -8.50
CA ASP A 250 -14.95 -11.75 -7.97
C ASP A 250 -16.29 -11.00 -7.88
#